data_ac0084de3ea214fb8fcd8d774272d495
#
_entry.id   ac0084de3ea214fb8fcd8d774272d495
#
_cell.length_a   1.000
_cell.length_b   1.000
_cell.length_c   1.000
_cell.angle_alpha   90.00
_cell.angle_beta   90.00
_cell.angle_gamma   90.00
#
_symmetry.space_group_name_H-M   'P 1'
#
loop_
_entity.id
_entity.type
_entity.pdbx_description
1 polymer ?
#
loop_
_entity_poly.entity_id
_entity_poly.type
_entity_poly.pdbx_seq_one_letter_code
_entity_poly.pdbx_strand_id
1 'polypeptide(L)'
;MAFIENDDELVVDSNEETLDQEAASNEEAAGTPDDEGILEYDDSNASGFDEFFKVTRYGSSIRTEIIAGIVTFLSMCYILTVNPNNILYAGTYDTHWASLFIATALGAFIGTLLMALVAKMPFAQAPGLGLNSTVGMLIGGGVGAFSAAYGSYEFSFGNAMLLVLISGIVFLLLSIVPIGKNKETGKWITLREKIFDGMPVAVRKAISVGIGLFIAFIGLKNAGVIVANQYTYVALAPFNDADAWKEGGVARTAVVCLFGFFVIAVLSHFKVKGAIIIGMLAGTVLAMPLKVVDFDNLSGKADGITWKFWENFKNFFKSYDKGGVAFTAFTDGFDFPAKSGMTAIMVIISFCMIDMFDTMGTVVGCAKNAGLVDQNDKPHNYNKIMISDSVATVTGACLGTSTVTTFVESGSGIAAGGKTGLTALTTACLFLLSIFLLPVFAFIPSSAAAAALVYVGVLMMGNVKDIDFKDPLNAVPAFLTIIMMPLSFSITTGIEVGIISFVIINCIAYLVKLCQYKAGKAEKPEWKISVVCLVIFILCLVHICVPTSF
;
A
#
# COMPACT_ATOMS: atom_id res chain seq x y z
N MET A 1 44.47 45.38 21.02
CA MET A 1 45.20 44.40 21.85
C MET A 1 45.26 43.09 21.09
N ALA A 2 46.42 42.55 21.01
CA ALA A 2 47.03 41.65 20.05
C ALA A 2 46.18 40.43 19.58
N PHE A 3 46.18 40.24 18.27
CA PHE A 3 45.94 38.98 17.56
C PHE A 3 47.11 38.06 17.81
N ILE A 4 46.85 36.79 18.10
CA ILE A 4 47.80 35.70 17.95
C ILE A 4 47.19 34.77 16.89
N GLU A 5 47.76 34.75 15.70
CA GLU A 5 47.66 33.71 14.68
C GLU A 5 48.40 32.46 15.19
N ASN A 6 47.74 31.31 15.17
CA ASN A 6 48.38 30.01 15.21
C ASN A 6 48.06 29.28 13.91
N ASP A 7 49.04 29.15 13.08
CA ASP A 7 49.11 28.22 11.94
C ASP A 7 49.23 26.79 12.52
N ASP A 8 48.16 26.00 12.44
CA ASP A 8 48.24 24.55 12.55
C ASP A 8 48.05 23.95 11.14
N GLU A 9 49.17 23.52 10.55
CA GLU A 9 49.22 22.67 9.35
C GLU A 9 48.44 21.38 9.62
N LEU A 10 47.29 21.20 8.95
CA LEU A 10 46.58 19.94 8.87
C LEU A 10 47.46 18.91 8.10
N VAL A 11 48.01 17.96 8.84
CA VAL A 11 48.58 16.73 8.28
C VAL A 11 47.42 15.95 7.63
N VAL A 12 47.35 15.97 6.30
CA VAL A 12 46.43 15.14 5.53
C VAL A 12 46.88 13.69 5.68
N ASP A 13 46.03 12.89 6.29
CA ASP A 13 46.27 11.48 6.58
C ASP A 13 46.30 10.69 5.25
N SER A 14 47.42 10.02 4.98
CA SER A 14 47.67 9.22 3.77
C SER A 14 46.74 8.00 3.61
N ASN A 15 45.79 7.84 4.51
CA ASN A 15 44.78 6.78 4.43
C ASN A 15 43.55 7.16 3.60
N GLU A 16 43.27 8.44 3.34
CA GLU A 16 42.16 8.83 2.45
C GLU A 16 42.51 8.59 0.97
N GLU A 17 43.76 8.81 0.55
CA GLU A 17 44.15 8.53 -0.84
C GLU A 17 44.14 7.04 -1.20
N THR A 18 44.35 6.14 -0.24
CA THR A 18 44.27 4.69 -0.48
C THR A 18 42.85 4.19 -0.56
N LEU A 19 41.91 4.79 0.17
CA LEU A 19 40.47 4.45 0.11
C LEU A 19 39.85 4.95 -1.19
N ASP A 20 40.24 6.13 -1.67
CA ASP A 20 39.75 6.66 -2.95
C ASP A 20 40.34 5.90 -4.14
N GLN A 21 41.59 5.39 -4.07
CA GLN A 21 42.15 4.54 -5.11
C GLN A 21 41.59 3.13 -5.14
N GLU A 22 41.21 2.54 -4.00
CA GLU A 22 40.47 1.28 -3.97
C GLU A 22 39.00 1.45 -4.44
N ALA A 23 38.36 2.58 -4.17
CA ALA A 23 37.05 2.91 -4.70
C ALA A 23 37.06 3.12 -6.22
N ALA A 24 38.06 3.86 -6.74
CA ALA A 24 38.24 4.10 -8.18
C ALA A 24 38.63 2.81 -8.95
N SER A 25 39.42 1.92 -8.36
CA SER A 25 39.80 0.64 -8.99
C SER A 25 38.63 -0.36 -9.02
N ASN A 26 37.67 -0.23 -8.11
CA ASN A 26 36.43 -1.03 -8.11
C ASN A 26 35.39 -0.46 -9.09
N GLU A 27 35.40 0.82 -9.42
CA GLU A 27 34.55 1.41 -10.46
C GLU A 27 35.05 1.07 -11.90
N GLU A 28 36.36 0.94 -12.14
CA GLU A 28 36.88 0.54 -13.45
C GLU A 28 36.68 -0.95 -13.77
N ALA A 29 36.41 -1.80 -12.76
CA ALA A 29 36.07 -3.22 -12.93
C ALA A 29 34.57 -3.48 -13.16
N ALA A 30 33.72 -2.47 -13.03
CA ALA A 30 32.29 -2.58 -13.32
C ALA A 30 32.06 -2.38 -14.81
N GLY A 31 31.77 -3.48 -15.54
CA GLY A 31 31.36 -3.43 -16.95
C GLY A 31 30.18 -2.46 -17.13
N THR A 32 30.08 -1.85 -18.30
CA THR A 32 28.94 -0.99 -18.67
C THR A 32 27.66 -1.80 -18.61
N PRO A 33 26.62 -1.35 -17.87
CA PRO A 33 25.37 -2.06 -17.81
C PRO A 33 24.72 -2.10 -19.20
N ASP A 34 24.15 -3.26 -19.56
CA ASP A 34 23.31 -3.39 -20.75
C ASP A 34 22.00 -2.56 -20.61
N ASP A 35 21.17 -2.53 -21.68
CA ASP A 35 19.87 -1.82 -21.68
C ASP A 35 18.89 -2.31 -20.59
N GLU A 36 19.18 -3.43 -19.91
CA GLU A 36 18.43 -3.97 -18.78
C GLU A 36 19.06 -3.59 -17.42
N GLY A 37 20.15 -2.82 -17.38
CA GLY A 37 20.87 -2.46 -16.14
C GLY A 37 21.61 -3.64 -15.52
N ILE A 38 21.87 -4.69 -16.30
CA ILE A 38 22.56 -5.92 -15.90
C ILE A 38 24.05 -5.74 -16.19
N LEU A 39 24.90 -5.90 -15.19
CA LEU A 39 26.34 -5.88 -15.40
C LEU A 39 26.75 -7.09 -16.26
N GLU A 40 27.62 -6.88 -17.25
CA GLU A 40 28.32 -7.98 -17.93
C GLU A 40 29.19 -8.70 -16.90
N TYR A 41 28.76 -9.89 -16.49
CA TYR A 41 29.46 -10.70 -15.49
C TYR A 41 29.76 -12.09 -16.05
N ASP A 42 30.94 -12.62 -15.70
CA ASP A 42 31.33 -13.99 -16.05
C ASP A 42 30.51 -15.00 -15.22
N ASP A 43 29.54 -15.63 -15.86
CA ASP A 43 28.61 -16.61 -15.26
C ASP A 43 29.28 -17.94 -14.88
N SER A 44 30.58 -18.12 -15.11
CA SER A 44 31.26 -19.42 -14.96
C SER A 44 31.23 -19.99 -13.53
N ASN A 45 30.92 -19.16 -12.51
CA ASN A 45 30.87 -19.54 -11.10
C ASN A 45 29.50 -19.36 -10.44
N ALA A 46 28.47 -18.91 -11.17
CA ALA A 46 27.12 -18.76 -10.62
C ALA A 46 26.45 -20.12 -10.45
N SER A 47 25.89 -20.41 -9.29
CA SER A 47 25.20 -21.66 -9.02
C SER A 47 23.88 -21.48 -8.27
N GLY A 48 22.89 -22.31 -8.59
CA GLY A 48 21.63 -22.42 -7.86
C GLY A 48 20.82 -21.13 -7.79
N PHE A 49 20.64 -20.55 -6.61
CA PHE A 49 19.84 -19.32 -6.41
C PHE A 49 20.42 -18.10 -7.10
N ASP A 50 21.77 -18.00 -7.20
CA ASP A 50 22.43 -16.90 -7.84
C ASP A 50 22.12 -16.88 -9.34
N GLU A 51 22.23 -18.01 -10.01
CA GLU A 51 21.90 -18.16 -11.43
C GLU A 51 20.42 -17.86 -11.70
N PHE A 52 19.51 -18.41 -10.89
CA PHE A 52 18.06 -18.22 -11.08
C PHE A 52 17.62 -16.77 -10.89
N PHE A 53 18.10 -16.10 -9.83
CA PHE A 53 17.72 -14.71 -9.49
C PHE A 53 18.67 -13.65 -10.06
N LYS A 54 19.79 -14.07 -10.67
CA LYS A 54 20.84 -13.18 -11.21
C LYS A 54 21.41 -12.22 -10.14
N VAL A 55 21.58 -12.70 -8.90
CA VAL A 55 21.93 -11.88 -7.72
C VAL A 55 23.22 -11.10 -7.94
N THR A 56 24.27 -11.79 -8.36
CA THR A 56 25.60 -11.19 -8.58
C THR A 56 25.59 -10.22 -9.76
N ARG A 57 24.79 -10.49 -10.81
CA ARG A 57 24.62 -9.58 -11.96
C ARG A 57 23.98 -8.24 -11.61
N TYR A 58 23.12 -8.21 -10.58
CA TYR A 58 22.55 -6.96 -10.06
C TYR A 58 23.44 -6.30 -8.98
N GLY A 59 24.69 -6.78 -8.79
CA GLY A 59 25.64 -6.23 -7.82
C GLY A 59 25.19 -6.44 -6.37
N SER A 60 24.53 -7.57 -6.07
CA SER A 60 24.10 -7.97 -4.72
C SER A 60 24.77 -9.27 -4.29
N SER A 61 24.51 -9.74 -3.09
CA SER A 61 24.91 -11.05 -2.59
C SER A 61 23.73 -11.80 -1.97
N ILE A 62 23.76 -13.14 -1.97
CA ILE A 62 22.70 -13.98 -1.36
C ILE A 62 22.45 -13.56 0.09
N ARG A 63 23.49 -13.25 0.85
CA ARG A 63 23.37 -12.81 2.24
C ARG A 63 22.65 -11.45 2.34
N THR A 64 22.99 -10.50 1.48
CA THR A 64 22.35 -9.18 1.42
C THR A 64 20.87 -9.31 1.07
N GLU A 65 20.53 -10.13 0.08
CA GLU A 65 19.15 -10.38 -0.34
C GLU A 65 18.30 -11.01 0.77
N ILE A 66 18.85 -11.99 1.51
CA ILE A 66 18.15 -12.59 2.66
C ILE A 66 17.93 -11.55 3.77
N ILE A 67 18.96 -10.77 4.12
CA ILE A 67 18.82 -9.70 5.12
C ILE A 67 17.80 -8.67 4.67
N ALA A 68 17.82 -8.26 3.41
CA ALA A 68 16.86 -7.34 2.83
C ALA A 68 15.42 -7.88 2.91
N GLY A 69 15.22 -9.18 2.63
CA GLY A 69 13.92 -9.84 2.78
C GLY A 69 13.42 -9.87 4.23
N ILE A 70 14.30 -10.11 5.20
CA ILE A 70 13.95 -10.02 6.63
C ILE A 70 13.56 -8.58 7.00
N VAL A 71 14.29 -7.57 6.51
CA VAL A 71 14.00 -6.15 6.76
C VAL A 71 12.65 -5.77 6.16
N THR A 72 12.35 -6.20 4.94
CA THR A 72 11.04 -6.00 4.31
C THR A 72 9.93 -6.61 5.15
N PHE A 73 10.05 -7.88 5.55
CA PHE A 73 9.06 -8.56 6.40
C PHE A 73 8.82 -7.79 7.71
N LEU A 74 9.89 -7.43 8.42
CA LEU A 74 9.77 -6.70 9.71
C LEU A 74 9.13 -5.32 9.54
N SER A 75 9.25 -4.72 8.37
CA SER A 75 8.63 -3.41 8.08
C SER A 75 7.15 -3.53 7.77
N MET A 76 6.67 -4.67 7.24
CA MET A 76 5.29 -4.84 6.78
C MET A 76 4.48 -5.92 7.52
N CYS A 77 5.07 -6.68 8.45
CA CYS A 77 4.37 -7.76 9.18
C CYS A 77 3.19 -7.26 10.04
N TYR A 78 3.10 -5.96 10.31
CA TYR A 78 1.96 -5.34 10.99
C TYR A 78 0.64 -5.59 10.24
N ILE A 79 0.69 -5.84 8.91
CA ILE A 79 -0.51 -6.12 8.10
C ILE A 79 -1.26 -7.36 8.58
N LEU A 80 -0.54 -8.33 9.18
CA LEU A 80 -1.11 -9.54 9.74
C LEU A 80 -2.14 -9.27 10.85
N THR A 81 -1.96 -8.20 11.61
CA THR A 81 -2.91 -7.74 12.63
C THR A 81 -3.87 -6.68 12.08
N VAL A 82 -3.37 -5.75 11.28
CA VAL A 82 -4.16 -4.62 10.77
C VAL A 82 -5.24 -5.07 9.79
N ASN A 83 -4.95 -6.01 8.89
CA ASN A 83 -5.93 -6.44 7.88
C ASN A 83 -7.18 -7.08 8.51
N PRO A 84 -7.07 -8.08 9.41
CA PRO A 84 -8.24 -8.60 10.11
C PRO A 84 -9.04 -7.53 10.87
N ASN A 85 -8.34 -6.63 11.57
CA ASN A 85 -8.97 -5.55 12.34
C ASN A 85 -9.75 -4.57 11.45
N ASN A 86 -9.24 -4.28 10.24
CA ASN A 86 -9.90 -3.36 9.30
C ASN A 86 -11.10 -4.01 8.62
N ILE A 87 -11.01 -5.29 8.25
CA ILE A 87 -12.10 -6.00 7.58
C ILE A 87 -13.26 -6.29 8.55
N LEU A 88 -12.97 -6.75 9.77
CA LEU A 88 -14.02 -7.10 10.73
C LEU A 88 -14.63 -5.88 11.44
N TYR A 89 -13.99 -4.71 11.37
CA TYR A 89 -14.43 -3.48 12.03
C TYR A 89 -14.67 -3.64 13.55
N ALA A 90 -14.36 -4.78 14.10
CA ALA A 90 -14.59 -5.14 15.49
C ALA A 90 -13.24 -5.37 16.17
N GLY A 91 -13.01 -4.72 17.27
CA GLY A 91 -11.86 -5.00 18.13
C GLY A 91 -11.95 -6.36 18.84
N THR A 92 -12.75 -7.29 18.34
CA THR A 92 -12.94 -8.63 18.88
C THR A 92 -12.06 -9.63 18.14
N TYR A 93 -11.19 -10.29 18.90
CA TYR A 93 -10.35 -11.36 18.42
C TYR A 93 -11.10 -12.68 18.60
N ASP A 94 -11.65 -13.21 17.51
CA ASP A 94 -12.44 -14.42 17.46
C ASP A 94 -11.96 -15.38 16.35
N THR A 95 -12.74 -16.42 16.06
CA THR A 95 -12.45 -17.40 15.01
C THR A 95 -12.34 -16.75 13.63
N HIS A 96 -13.16 -15.72 13.32
CA HIS A 96 -13.09 -15.00 12.04
C HIS A 96 -11.78 -14.21 11.94
N TRP A 97 -11.37 -13.56 13.03
CA TRP A 97 -10.10 -12.85 13.08
C TRP A 97 -8.92 -13.79 12.81
N ALA A 98 -8.90 -14.96 13.46
CA ALA A 98 -7.88 -15.97 13.25
C ALA A 98 -7.84 -16.48 11.80
N SER A 99 -9.01 -16.70 11.22
CA SER A 99 -9.14 -17.12 9.82
C SER A 99 -8.68 -16.04 8.85
N LEU A 100 -9.01 -14.77 9.09
CA LEU A 100 -8.54 -13.63 8.31
C LEU A 100 -7.02 -13.40 8.45
N PHE A 101 -6.46 -13.65 9.63
CA PHE A 101 -5.01 -13.64 9.83
C PHE A 101 -4.33 -14.67 8.91
N ILE A 102 -4.86 -15.90 8.85
CA ILE A 102 -4.34 -16.96 7.97
C ILE A 102 -4.52 -16.55 6.50
N ALA A 103 -5.69 -16.04 6.12
CA ALA A 103 -5.94 -15.52 4.76
C ALA A 103 -4.93 -14.44 4.38
N THR A 104 -4.64 -13.53 5.30
CA THR A 104 -3.67 -12.44 5.11
C THR A 104 -2.26 -12.98 4.89
N ALA A 105 -1.83 -13.91 5.75
CA ALA A 105 -0.50 -14.50 5.66
C ALA A 105 -0.32 -15.33 4.38
N LEU A 106 -1.32 -16.13 3.99
CA LEU A 106 -1.31 -16.92 2.75
C LEU A 106 -1.39 -16.01 1.51
N GLY A 107 -2.23 -14.99 1.52
CA GLY A 107 -2.32 -14.00 0.43
C GLY A 107 -1.01 -13.27 0.22
N ALA A 108 -0.39 -12.80 1.31
CA ALA A 108 0.92 -12.16 1.27
C ALA A 108 2.02 -13.14 0.82
N PHE A 109 2.00 -14.38 1.29
CA PHE A 109 2.93 -15.43 0.84
C PHE A 109 2.83 -15.67 -0.67
N ILE A 110 1.62 -15.94 -1.17
CA ILE A 110 1.42 -16.28 -2.60
C ILE A 110 1.73 -15.08 -3.48
N GLY A 111 1.23 -13.88 -3.13
CA GLY A 111 1.50 -12.67 -3.90
C GLY A 111 3.00 -12.34 -3.97
N THR A 112 3.68 -12.37 -2.82
CA THR A 112 5.13 -12.12 -2.77
C THR A 112 5.93 -13.22 -3.46
N LEU A 113 5.48 -14.48 -3.40
CA LEU A 113 6.09 -15.60 -4.13
C LEU A 113 5.99 -15.41 -5.65
N LEU A 114 4.85 -14.93 -6.16
CA LEU A 114 4.68 -14.58 -7.56
C LEU A 114 5.63 -13.45 -7.99
N MET A 115 5.80 -12.42 -7.15
CA MET A 115 6.79 -11.37 -7.39
C MET A 115 8.22 -11.93 -7.43
N ALA A 116 8.55 -12.86 -6.53
CA ALA A 116 9.85 -13.50 -6.47
C ALA A 116 10.16 -14.33 -7.72
N LEU A 117 9.23 -15.20 -8.12
CA LEU A 117 9.49 -16.24 -9.14
C LEU A 117 9.16 -15.76 -10.56
N VAL A 118 8.07 -15.01 -10.75
CA VAL A 118 7.58 -14.58 -12.07
C VAL A 118 8.18 -13.23 -12.47
N ALA A 119 8.06 -12.23 -11.59
CA ALA A 119 8.59 -10.90 -11.86
C ALA A 119 10.10 -10.80 -11.57
N LYS A 120 10.62 -11.63 -10.66
CA LYS A 120 12.03 -11.61 -10.19
C LYS A 120 12.45 -10.25 -9.62
N MET A 121 11.53 -9.58 -8.90
CA MET A 121 11.70 -8.25 -8.35
C MET A 121 11.67 -8.28 -6.82
N PRO A 122 12.37 -7.34 -6.14
CA PRO A 122 12.49 -7.32 -4.69
C PRO A 122 11.24 -6.72 -4.00
N PHE A 123 10.05 -6.90 -4.58
CA PHE A 123 8.82 -6.33 -4.06
C PHE A 123 8.03 -7.36 -3.28
N ALA A 124 7.53 -6.96 -2.12
CA ALA A 124 6.62 -7.76 -1.32
C ALA A 124 5.18 -7.27 -1.52
N GLN A 125 4.26 -8.23 -1.48
CA GLN A 125 2.83 -8.01 -1.63
C GLN A 125 2.08 -8.48 -0.39
N ALA A 126 1.03 -7.76 -0.05
CA ALA A 126 0.10 -8.14 1.02
C ALA A 126 -1.26 -7.47 0.79
N PRO A 127 -2.32 -7.81 1.56
CA PRO A 127 -3.62 -7.16 1.44
C PRO A 127 -3.54 -5.64 1.60
N GLY A 128 -4.07 -4.90 0.60
CA GLY A 128 -3.93 -3.45 0.48
C GLY A 128 -4.66 -2.69 1.57
N LEU A 129 -3.98 -1.78 2.28
CA LEU A 129 -4.48 -1.09 3.47
C LEU A 129 -5.76 -0.27 3.22
N GLY A 130 -5.79 0.48 2.12
CA GLY A 130 -6.95 1.30 1.77
C GLY A 130 -8.17 0.47 1.40
N LEU A 131 -7.95 -0.60 0.66
CA LEU A 131 -9.00 -1.53 0.21
C LEU A 131 -9.55 -2.38 1.35
N ASN A 132 -8.73 -2.78 2.33
CA ASN A 132 -9.18 -3.52 3.51
C ASN A 132 -10.27 -2.77 4.27
N SER A 133 -10.08 -1.47 4.48
CA SER A 133 -11.06 -0.63 5.16
C SER A 133 -12.34 -0.45 4.34
N THR A 134 -12.22 -0.37 3.01
CA THR A 134 -13.39 -0.30 2.12
C THR A 134 -14.19 -1.60 2.16
N VAL A 135 -13.51 -2.76 2.16
CA VAL A 135 -14.16 -4.07 2.33
C VAL A 135 -14.88 -4.16 3.67
N GLY A 136 -14.22 -3.73 4.77
CA GLY A 136 -14.85 -3.71 6.09
C GLY A 136 -16.11 -2.83 6.15
N MET A 137 -16.10 -1.68 5.47
CA MET A 137 -17.26 -0.81 5.36
C MET A 137 -18.40 -1.42 4.54
N LEU A 138 -18.10 -2.16 3.48
CA LEU A 138 -19.10 -2.89 2.69
C LEU A 138 -19.85 -3.92 3.54
N ILE A 139 -19.11 -4.68 4.36
CA ILE A 139 -19.63 -5.73 5.22
C ILE A 139 -20.39 -5.13 6.41
N GLY A 140 -19.93 -4.01 6.96
CA GLY A 140 -20.52 -3.36 8.14
C GLY A 140 -21.79 -2.56 7.88
N GLY A 141 -22.46 -2.73 6.73
CA GLY A 141 -23.74 -2.08 6.43
C GLY A 141 -23.67 -0.57 6.23
N GLY A 142 -22.51 -0.04 5.84
CA GLY A 142 -22.37 1.35 5.40
C GLY A 142 -22.75 2.39 6.44
N VAL A 143 -22.08 2.42 7.57
CA VAL A 143 -22.31 3.46 8.58
C VAL A 143 -21.67 4.78 8.15
N GLY A 144 -22.41 5.88 8.16
CA GLY A 144 -21.89 7.22 7.90
C GLY A 144 -21.60 7.54 6.42
N ALA A 145 -20.41 8.03 6.10
CA ALA A 145 -20.03 8.52 4.77
C ALA A 145 -20.10 7.43 3.70
N PHE A 146 -19.91 6.15 4.04
CA PHE A 146 -20.03 5.04 3.10
C PHE A 146 -21.47 4.84 2.64
N SER A 147 -22.44 4.88 3.56
CA SER A 147 -23.87 4.83 3.22
C SER A 147 -24.27 5.97 2.28
N ALA A 148 -23.68 7.15 2.40
CA ALA A 148 -23.92 8.26 1.50
C ALA A 148 -23.31 8.06 0.09
N ALA A 149 -22.17 7.37 -0.01
CA ALA A 149 -21.46 7.16 -1.27
C ALA A 149 -21.97 5.94 -2.05
N TYR A 150 -22.36 4.84 -1.38
CA TYR A 150 -22.67 3.55 -2.02
C TYR A 150 -24.09 3.03 -1.72
N GLY A 151 -24.89 3.79 -1.01
CA GLY A 151 -26.23 3.38 -0.58
C GLY A 151 -26.23 2.52 0.69
N SER A 152 -27.42 2.28 1.25
CA SER A 152 -27.62 1.55 2.51
C SER A 152 -27.73 0.03 2.29
N TYR A 153 -26.90 -0.56 1.44
CA TYR A 153 -26.91 -2.00 1.22
C TYR A 153 -25.95 -2.70 2.17
N GLU A 154 -26.45 -3.71 2.86
CA GLU A 154 -25.63 -4.62 3.65
C GLU A 154 -25.14 -5.74 2.74
N PHE A 155 -23.87 -5.70 2.36
CA PHE A 155 -23.23 -6.79 1.65
C PHE A 155 -22.75 -7.84 2.66
N SER A 156 -22.98 -9.12 2.36
CA SER A 156 -22.37 -10.20 3.12
C SER A 156 -20.85 -10.22 2.91
N PHE A 157 -20.14 -10.91 3.80
CA PHE A 157 -18.69 -11.15 3.61
C PHE A 157 -18.42 -11.83 2.27
N GLY A 158 -19.21 -12.84 1.90
CA GLY A 158 -19.11 -13.54 0.62
C GLY A 158 -19.31 -12.60 -0.57
N ASN A 159 -20.34 -11.71 -0.54
CA ASN A 159 -20.55 -10.71 -1.59
C ASN A 159 -19.32 -9.81 -1.75
N ALA A 160 -18.76 -9.29 -0.66
CA ALA A 160 -17.58 -8.44 -0.71
C ALA A 160 -16.38 -9.18 -1.31
N MET A 161 -16.14 -10.44 -0.94
CA MET A 161 -15.06 -11.25 -1.51
C MET A 161 -15.28 -11.54 -3.00
N LEU A 162 -16.53 -11.76 -3.43
CA LEU A 162 -16.86 -11.94 -4.86
C LEU A 162 -16.59 -10.65 -5.65
N LEU A 163 -16.91 -9.48 -5.11
CA LEU A 163 -16.63 -8.20 -5.75
C LEU A 163 -15.11 -7.97 -5.90
N VAL A 164 -14.32 -8.30 -4.87
CA VAL A 164 -12.85 -8.29 -4.94
C VAL A 164 -12.35 -9.27 -6.00
N LEU A 165 -12.90 -10.50 -6.06
CA LEU A 165 -12.53 -11.51 -7.05
C LEU A 165 -12.77 -11.01 -8.48
N ILE A 166 -13.96 -10.47 -8.75
CA ILE A 166 -14.30 -9.94 -10.07
C ILE A 166 -13.40 -8.76 -10.42
N SER A 167 -13.12 -7.86 -9.48
CA SER A 167 -12.20 -6.73 -9.71
C SER A 167 -10.80 -7.22 -10.04
N GLY A 168 -10.29 -8.26 -9.37
CA GLY A 168 -9.00 -8.89 -9.67
C GLY A 168 -8.96 -9.53 -11.06
N ILE A 169 -10.04 -10.20 -11.48
CA ILE A 169 -10.16 -10.77 -12.84
C ILE A 169 -10.17 -9.66 -13.90
N VAL A 170 -10.94 -8.60 -13.68
CA VAL A 170 -10.94 -7.43 -14.59
C VAL A 170 -9.55 -6.84 -14.69
N PHE A 171 -8.87 -6.68 -13.55
CA PHE A 171 -7.53 -6.17 -13.46
C PHE A 171 -6.49 -7.06 -14.19
N LEU A 172 -6.62 -8.38 -14.08
CA LEU A 172 -5.82 -9.35 -14.82
C LEU A 172 -6.04 -9.19 -16.34
N LEU A 173 -7.29 -9.09 -16.78
CA LEU A 173 -7.62 -8.87 -18.19
C LEU A 173 -7.01 -7.55 -18.71
N LEU A 174 -7.12 -6.45 -17.95
CA LEU A 174 -6.51 -5.17 -18.31
C LEU A 174 -4.97 -5.26 -18.41
N SER A 175 -4.34 -6.14 -17.63
CA SER A 175 -2.89 -6.34 -17.61
C SER A 175 -2.38 -7.24 -18.75
N ILE A 176 -3.23 -8.12 -19.28
CA ILE A 176 -2.87 -9.07 -20.34
C ILE A 176 -3.23 -8.55 -21.73
N VAL A 177 -4.35 -7.81 -21.87
CA VAL A 177 -4.85 -7.37 -23.20
C VAL A 177 -3.91 -6.33 -23.81
N PRO A 178 -3.24 -6.66 -24.95
CA PRO A 178 -2.39 -5.73 -25.66
C PRO A 178 -3.24 -4.82 -26.54
N ILE A 179 -3.01 -3.49 -26.51
CA ILE A 179 -3.69 -2.53 -27.37
C ILE A 179 -2.81 -2.07 -28.53
N GLY A 180 -1.50 -2.13 -28.39
CA GLY A 180 -0.57 -1.66 -29.40
C GLY A 180 0.86 -1.99 -29.08
N LYS A 181 1.77 -1.59 -29.98
CA LYS A 181 3.22 -1.68 -29.74
C LYS A 181 3.77 -0.27 -29.59
N ASN A 182 4.66 -0.08 -28.65
CA ASN A 182 5.47 1.14 -28.56
C ASN A 182 6.33 1.23 -29.83
N LYS A 183 6.29 2.36 -30.54
CA LYS A 183 7.02 2.55 -31.78
C LYS A 183 8.54 2.61 -31.58
N GLU A 184 8.99 3.03 -30.40
CA GLU A 184 10.42 3.19 -30.08
C GLU A 184 11.03 1.90 -29.54
N THR A 185 10.33 1.20 -28.63
CA THR A 185 10.87 0.01 -27.95
C THR A 185 10.38 -1.31 -28.55
N GLY A 186 9.40 -1.29 -29.47
CA GLY A 186 8.79 -2.50 -30.04
C GLY A 186 8.00 -3.36 -29.03
N LYS A 187 7.97 -3.00 -27.74
CA LYS A 187 7.27 -3.73 -26.67
C LYS A 187 5.75 -3.50 -26.76
N TRP A 188 4.96 -4.52 -26.37
CA TRP A 188 3.51 -4.41 -26.31
C TRP A 188 3.08 -3.49 -25.17
N ILE A 189 2.14 -2.56 -25.46
CA ILE A 189 1.47 -1.69 -24.50
C ILE A 189 0.16 -2.35 -24.10
N THR A 190 -0.06 -2.57 -22.81
CA THR A 190 -1.32 -3.11 -22.27
C THR A 190 -2.37 -2.01 -22.09
N LEU A 191 -3.65 -2.40 -22.01
CA LEU A 191 -4.75 -1.47 -21.74
C LEU A 191 -4.54 -0.73 -20.43
N ARG A 192 -4.08 -1.42 -19.40
CA ARG A 192 -3.73 -0.87 -18.08
C ARG A 192 -2.68 0.25 -18.18
N GLU A 193 -1.58 -0.01 -18.88
CA GLU A 193 -0.51 0.98 -19.09
C GLU A 193 -1.05 2.23 -19.77
N LYS A 194 -1.89 2.06 -20.79
CA LYS A 194 -2.53 3.18 -21.50
C LYS A 194 -3.50 3.98 -20.63
N ILE A 195 -4.24 3.33 -19.73
CA ILE A 195 -5.10 4.00 -18.75
C ILE A 195 -4.25 4.84 -17.80
N PHE A 196 -3.17 4.26 -17.24
CA PHE A 196 -2.28 4.95 -16.33
C PHE A 196 -1.60 6.16 -16.98
N ASP A 197 -1.03 5.99 -18.17
CA ASP A 197 -0.36 7.07 -18.90
C ASP A 197 -1.33 8.16 -19.37
N GLY A 198 -2.59 7.78 -19.57
CA GLY A 198 -3.65 8.71 -19.94
C GLY A 198 -4.12 9.63 -18.82
N MET A 199 -3.80 9.31 -17.56
CA MET A 199 -4.19 10.14 -16.41
C MET A 199 -3.23 11.32 -16.21
N PRO A 200 -3.74 12.43 -15.63
CA PRO A 200 -2.93 13.59 -15.31
C PRO A 200 -1.82 13.24 -14.30
N VAL A 201 -0.58 13.63 -14.58
CA VAL A 201 0.59 13.34 -13.72
C VAL A 201 0.39 13.86 -12.30
N ALA A 202 -0.22 15.05 -12.15
CA ALA A 202 -0.49 15.64 -10.84
C ALA A 202 -1.44 14.77 -10.00
N VAL A 203 -2.52 14.26 -10.62
CA VAL A 203 -3.48 13.36 -9.93
C VAL A 203 -2.82 12.02 -9.59
N ARG A 204 -2.06 11.42 -10.51
CA ARG A 204 -1.35 10.15 -10.26
C ARG A 204 -0.42 10.22 -9.04
N LYS A 205 0.35 11.31 -8.93
CA LYS A 205 1.24 11.53 -7.78
C LYS A 205 0.46 11.83 -6.49
N ALA A 206 -0.67 12.53 -6.60
CA ALA A 206 -1.53 12.86 -5.48
C ALA A 206 -2.23 11.64 -4.87
N ILE A 207 -2.51 10.59 -5.67
CA ILE A 207 -3.17 9.37 -5.20
C ILE A 207 -2.39 8.72 -4.06
N SER A 208 -1.10 8.48 -4.22
CA SER A 208 -0.27 7.86 -3.16
C SER A 208 -0.23 8.69 -1.88
N VAL A 209 -0.14 10.02 -2.00
CA VAL A 209 -0.17 10.95 -0.87
C VAL A 209 -1.53 10.92 -0.17
N GLY A 210 -2.62 10.94 -0.94
CA GLY A 210 -3.99 10.88 -0.43
C GLY A 210 -4.29 9.57 0.30
N ILE A 211 -3.86 8.43 -0.27
CA ILE A 211 -3.96 7.11 0.37
C ILE A 211 -3.20 7.12 1.71
N GLY A 212 -1.99 7.68 1.74
CA GLY A 212 -1.21 7.80 2.98
C GLY A 212 -1.94 8.59 4.06
N LEU A 213 -2.52 9.74 3.71
CA LEU A 213 -3.30 10.55 4.63
C LEU A 213 -4.59 9.84 5.09
N PHE A 214 -5.25 9.12 4.19
CA PHE A 214 -6.43 8.31 4.50
C PHE A 214 -6.12 7.17 5.48
N ILE A 215 -5.02 6.45 5.26
CA ILE A 215 -4.56 5.37 6.15
C ILE A 215 -4.21 5.91 7.54
N ALA A 216 -3.50 7.06 7.60
CA ALA A 216 -3.21 7.71 8.87
C ALA A 216 -4.49 8.11 9.61
N PHE A 217 -5.49 8.65 8.90
CA PHE A 217 -6.79 8.99 9.47
C PHE A 217 -7.51 7.76 10.05
N ILE A 218 -7.51 6.64 9.32
CA ILE A 218 -8.06 5.37 9.81
C ILE A 218 -7.32 4.91 11.08
N GLY A 219 -5.98 4.96 11.09
CA GLY A 219 -5.17 4.61 12.25
C GLY A 219 -5.54 5.45 13.48
N LEU A 220 -5.60 6.77 13.34
CA LEU A 220 -5.98 7.69 14.41
C LEU A 220 -7.40 7.45 14.93
N LYS A 221 -8.36 7.15 14.03
CA LYS A 221 -9.74 6.81 14.38
C LYS A 221 -9.82 5.48 15.13
N ASN A 222 -9.19 4.42 14.61
CA ASN A 222 -9.25 3.09 15.20
C ASN A 222 -8.58 3.02 16.58
N ALA A 223 -7.56 3.85 16.80
CA ALA A 223 -6.92 4.00 18.10
C ALA A 223 -7.69 4.91 19.08
N GLY A 224 -8.74 5.59 18.61
CA GLY A 224 -9.48 6.55 19.42
C GLY A 224 -8.70 7.85 19.71
N VAL A 225 -7.63 8.16 18.96
CA VAL A 225 -6.92 9.45 19.06
C VAL A 225 -7.82 10.58 18.57
N ILE A 226 -8.57 10.30 17.51
CA ILE A 226 -9.65 11.15 17.01
C ILE A 226 -10.97 10.43 17.19
N VAL A 227 -11.99 11.19 17.59
CA VAL A 227 -13.35 10.71 17.86
C VAL A 227 -14.37 11.51 17.08
N ALA A 228 -15.54 10.91 16.83
CA ALA A 228 -16.65 11.62 16.19
C ALA A 228 -17.14 12.76 17.09
N ASN A 229 -17.43 13.90 16.49
CA ASN A 229 -17.98 15.07 17.16
C ASN A 229 -19.15 15.63 16.35
N GLN A 230 -20.28 15.91 17.00
CA GLN A 230 -21.50 16.36 16.33
C GLN A 230 -21.34 17.72 15.64
N TYR A 231 -20.45 18.60 16.13
CA TYR A 231 -20.30 19.96 15.62
C TYR A 231 -19.15 20.10 14.63
N THR A 232 -18.04 19.38 14.87
CA THR A 232 -16.81 19.50 14.08
C THR A 232 -16.52 18.26 13.25
N TYR A 233 -17.40 17.25 13.25
CA TYR A 233 -17.28 15.92 12.68
C TYR A 233 -16.15 15.08 13.31
N VAL A 234 -15.02 15.68 13.61
CA VAL A 234 -13.85 15.03 14.23
C VAL A 234 -13.31 15.92 15.34
N ALA A 235 -12.97 15.32 16.48
CA ALA A 235 -12.31 15.98 17.60
C ALA A 235 -11.19 15.10 18.16
N LEU A 236 -10.26 15.69 18.89
CA LEU A 236 -9.27 14.94 19.66
C LEU A 236 -9.95 14.19 20.81
N ALA A 237 -9.45 13.01 21.17
CA ALA A 237 -9.92 12.27 22.34
C ALA A 237 -9.97 13.18 23.60
N PRO A 238 -11.02 13.06 24.43
CA PRO A 238 -11.17 13.89 25.61
C PRO A 238 -10.24 13.44 26.75
N PHE A 239 -8.94 13.70 26.62
CA PHE A 239 -7.92 13.31 27.62
C PHE A 239 -8.13 13.95 29.00
N ASN A 240 -8.89 15.03 29.07
CA ASN A 240 -9.26 15.74 30.31
C ASN A 240 -10.52 15.15 30.99
N ASP A 241 -11.19 14.18 30.36
CA ASP A 241 -12.37 13.52 30.92
C ASP A 241 -11.96 12.22 31.64
N ALA A 242 -12.38 12.09 32.91
CA ALA A 242 -12.09 10.92 33.72
C ALA A 242 -12.74 9.64 33.15
N ASP A 243 -13.88 9.76 32.48
CA ASP A 243 -14.56 8.62 31.87
C ASP A 243 -13.78 8.04 30.67
N ALA A 244 -13.03 8.86 29.96
CA ALA A 244 -12.18 8.42 28.87
C ALA A 244 -11.00 7.54 29.34
N TRP A 245 -10.64 7.58 30.63
CA TRP A 245 -9.60 6.78 31.25
C TRP A 245 -10.08 5.50 31.94
N LYS A 246 -11.38 5.26 31.98
CA LYS A 246 -11.94 4.00 32.51
C LYS A 246 -11.53 2.79 31.65
N GLU A 247 -11.75 1.59 32.16
CA GLU A 247 -11.51 0.35 31.42
C GLU A 247 -12.34 0.35 30.13
N GLY A 248 -11.69 0.14 28.96
CA GLY A 248 -12.32 0.31 27.66
C GLY A 248 -12.42 1.75 27.15
N GLY A 249 -11.95 2.76 27.91
CA GLY A 249 -12.01 4.17 27.50
C GLY A 249 -11.00 4.54 26.42
N VAL A 250 -11.39 5.48 25.56
CA VAL A 250 -10.62 5.89 24.36
C VAL A 250 -9.28 6.54 24.66
N ALA A 251 -9.11 7.18 25.85
CA ALA A 251 -7.85 7.82 26.21
C ALA A 251 -6.72 6.79 26.38
N ARG A 252 -7.01 5.59 26.90
CA ARG A 252 -6.02 4.52 27.08
C ARG A 252 -5.51 3.99 25.75
N THR A 253 -6.41 3.71 24.82
CA THR A 253 -6.06 3.23 23.47
C THR A 253 -5.32 4.30 22.66
N ALA A 254 -5.73 5.56 22.78
CA ALA A 254 -5.08 6.69 22.15
C ALA A 254 -3.62 6.86 22.62
N VAL A 255 -3.37 6.75 23.94
CA VAL A 255 -2.01 6.86 24.50
C VAL A 255 -1.12 5.70 24.02
N VAL A 256 -1.64 4.47 23.94
CA VAL A 256 -0.91 3.32 23.41
C VAL A 256 -0.47 3.58 21.97
N CYS A 257 -1.38 4.09 21.12
CA CYS A 257 -1.09 4.42 19.73
C CYS A 257 -0.03 5.52 19.61
N LEU A 258 -0.22 6.64 20.30
CA LEU A 258 0.70 7.78 20.25
C LEU A 258 2.09 7.39 20.75
N PHE A 259 2.18 6.63 21.84
CA PHE A 259 3.46 6.13 22.35
C PHE A 259 4.16 5.23 21.31
N GLY A 260 3.45 4.23 20.78
CA GLY A 260 3.98 3.36 19.73
C GLY A 260 4.46 4.15 18.52
N PHE A 261 3.67 5.13 18.07
CA PHE A 261 4.01 6.02 16.94
C PHE A 261 5.29 6.82 17.19
N PHE A 262 5.45 7.43 18.38
CA PHE A 262 6.66 8.17 18.70
C PHE A 262 7.88 7.26 18.79
N VAL A 263 7.74 6.04 19.35
CA VAL A 263 8.83 5.05 19.34
C VAL A 263 9.23 4.68 17.92
N ILE A 264 8.27 4.42 17.02
CA ILE A 264 8.54 4.15 15.59
C ILE A 264 9.32 5.32 14.98
N ALA A 265 8.87 6.55 15.20
CA ALA A 265 9.48 7.75 14.60
C ALA A 265 10.94 7.93 15.06
N VAL A 266 11.20 7.77 16.37
CA VAL A 266 12.57 7.86 16.93
C VAL A 266 13.46 6.75 16.38
N LEU A 267 13.01 5.49 16.38
CA LEU A 267 13.79 4.36 15.87
C LEU A 267 14.07 4.49 14.37
N SER A 268 13.10 5.00 13.61
CA SER A 268 13.26 5.25 12.18
C SER A 268 14.27 6.37 11.90
N HIS A 269 14.32 7.41 12.73
CA HIS A 269 15.36 8.45 12.64
C HIS A 269 16.76 7.85 12.79
N PHE A 270 16.94 6.91 13.72
CA PHE A 270 18.20 6.19 13.89
C PHE A 270 18.41 5.04 12.90
N LYS A 271 17.57 4.93 11.87
CA LYS A 271 17.63 3.89 10.83
C LYS A 271 17.62 2.46 11.39
N VAL A 272 16.94 2.24 12.51
CA VAL A 272 16.80 0.89 13.12
C VAL A 272 15.92 0.03 12.21
N LYS A 273 16.47 -1.10 11.77
CA LYS A 273 15.74 -2.08 10.96
C LYS A 273 14.59 -2.68 11.78
N GLY A 274 13.38 -2.70 11.22
CA GLY A 274 12.18 -3.17 11.94
C GLY A 274 11.61 -2.19 12.96
N ALA A 275 11.88 -0.88 12.85
CA ALA A 275 11.36 0.16 13.73
C ALA A 275 9.84 0.07 13.95
N ILE A 276 9.07 -0.30 12.91
CA ILE A 276 7.60 -0.41 12.96
C ILE A 276 7.18 -1.51 13.94
N ILE A 277 7.71 -2.73 13.78
CA ILE A 277 7.33 -3.83 14.67
C ILE A 277 7.81 -3.59 16.11
N ILE A 278 8.99 -3.00 16.31
CA ILE A 278 9.51 -2.67 17.65
C ILE A 278 8.59 -1.64 18.32
N GLY A 279 8.14 -0.61 17.60
CA GLY A 279 7.22 0.38 18.14
C GLY A 279 5.83 -0.19 18.46
N MET A 280 5.31 -1.11 17.63
CA MET A 280 4.08 -1.83 17.94
C MET A 280 4.22 -2.68 19.22
N LEU A 281 5.33 -3.42 19.36
CA LEU A 281 5.61 -4.20 20.57
C LEU A 281 5.77 -3.30 21.79
N ALA A 282 6.46 -2.16 21.68
CA ALA A 282 6.57 -1.18 22.74
C ALA A 282 5.19 -0.63 23.16
N GLY A 283 4.32 -0.31 22.18
CA GLY A 283 2.92 0.05 22.42
C GLY A 283 2.15 -1.05 23.13
N THR A 284 2.35 -2.32 22.73
CA THR A 284 1.73 -3.48 23.37
C THR A 284 2.18 -3.65 24.81
N VAL A 285 3.48 -3.45 25.09
CA VAL A 285 4.00 -3.47 26.47
C VAL A 285 3.36 -2.36 27.32
N LEU A 286 3.19 -1.16 26.79
CA LEU A 286 2.47 -0.08 27.48
C LEU A 286 0.98 -0.40 27.66
N ALA A 287 0.39 -1.13 26.73
CA ALA A 287 -1.03 -1.52 26.79
C ALA A 287 -1.34 -2.51 27.95
N MET A 288 -0.33 -3.28 28.44
CA MET A 288 -0.50 -4.22 29.55
C MET A 288 -0.95 -3.53 30.85
N PRO A 289 -0.23 -2.55 31.43
CA PRO A 289 -0.67 -1.87 32.64
C PRO A 289 -1.93 -1.04 32.44
N LEU A 290 -2.22 -0.62 31.20
CA LEU A 290 -3.44 0.10 30.85
C LEU A 290 -4.67 -0.81 30.65
N LYS A 291 -4.50 -2.15 30.76
CA LYS A 291 -5.54 -3.15 30.56
C LYS A 291 -6.24 -3.03 29.18
N VAL A 292 -5.45 -2.76 28.14
CA VAL A 292 -5.91 -2.69 26.76
C VAL A 292 -5.67 -4.01 26.02
N VAL A 293 -4.82 -4.90 26.56
CA VAL A 293 -4.52 -6.22 25.99
C VAL A 293 -5.27 -7.32 26.70
N ASP A 294 -5.64 -8.35 25.95
CA ASP A 294 -6.22 -9.58 26.47
C ASP A 294 -5.16 -10.69 26.49
N PHE A 295 -4.82 -11.17 27.68
CA PHE A 295 -3.84 -12.24 27.87
C PHE A 295 -4.35 -13.60 27.42
N ASP A 296 -5.66 -13.79 27.28
CA ASP A 296 -6.23 -15.04 26.79
C ASP A 296 -5.87 -15.26 25.31
N ASN A 297 -5.68 -14.21 24.53
CA ASN A 297 -5.16 -14.30 23.17
C ASN A 297 -3.75 -14.92 23.13
N LEU A 298 -2.85 -14.45 23.98
CA LEU A 298 -1.47 -14.98 24.04
C LEU A 298 -1.42 -16.40 24.61
N SER A 299 -2.26 -16.70 25.59
CA SER A 299 -2.32 -18.02 26.20
C SER A 299 -2.93 -19.09 25.28
N GLY A 300 -3.60 -18.67 24.17
CA GLY A 300 -4.29 -19.55 23.25
C GLY A 300 -5.60 -20.12 23.85
N LYS A 301 -6.22 -19.39 24.78
CA LYS A 301 -7.52 -19.72 25.40
C LYS A 301 -8.68 -18.92 24.83
N ALA A 302 -8.39 -17.85 24.08
CA ALA A 302 -9.43 -17.07 23.41
C ALA A 302 -10.13 -17.93 22.35
N ASP A 303 -11.40 -17.62 22.09
CA ASP A 303 -12.19 -18.38 21.12
C ASP A 303 -11.59 -18.28 19.71
N GLY A 304 -11.27 -19.44 19.12
CA GLY A 304 -10.67 -19.54 17.80
C GLY A 304 -9.19 -19.18 17.69
N ILE A 305 -8.52 -18.74 18.77
CA ILE A 305 -7.10 -18.43 18.79
C ILE A 305 -6.37 -19.47 19.64
N THR A 306 -5.60 -20.36 19.01
CA THR A 306 -4.91 -21.43 19.71
C THR A 306 -3.49 -21.62 19.15
N TRP A 307 -2.58 -22.11 19.99
CA TRP A 307 -1.24 -22.55 19.57
C TRP A 307 -1.27 -23.81 18.71
N LYS A 308 -2.42 -24.51 18.67
CA LYS A 308 -2.59 -25.69 17.85
C LYS A 308 -2.86 -25.28 16.39
N PHE A 309 -1.81 -25.12 15.62
CA PHE A 309 -1.87 -24.72 14.21
C PHE A 309 -2.97 -25.43 13.41
N TRP A 310 -3.11 -26.76 13.56
CA TRP A 310 -4.09 -27.55 12.82
C TRP A 310 -5.55 -27.20 13.14
N GLU A 311 -5.84 -26.74 14.34
CA GLU A 311 -7.19 -26.30 14.73
C GLU A 311 -7.51 -24.97 14.05
N ASN A 312 -6.60 -24.01 14.08
CA ASN A 312 -6.75 -22.73 13.39
C ASN A 312 -6.90 -22.94 11.88
N PHE A 313 -6.07 -23.81 11.28
CA PHE A 313 -6.12 -24.11 9.86
C PHE A 313 -7.40 -24.85 9.45
N LYS A 314 -7.94 -25.74 10.28
CA LYS A 314 -9.25 -26.37 10.06
C LYS A 314 -10.38 -25.34 10.11
N ASN A 315 -10.32 -24.37 11.03
CA ASN A 315 -11.33 -23.33 11.16
C ASN A 315 -11.35 -22.43 9.93
N PHE A 316 -10.20 -22.12 9.37
CA PHE A 316 -10.05 -21.31 8.16
C PHE A 316 -10.86 -21.84 6.96
N PHE A 317 -10.98 -23.16 6.79
CA PHE A 317 -11.74 -23.79 5.71
C PHE A 317 -13.22 -24.09 6.05
N LYS A 318 -13.71 -23.75 7.23
CA LYS A 318 -15.12 -23.89 7.56
C LYS A 318 -15.99 -22.87 6.80
N SER A 319 -17.32 -23.06 6.82
CA SER A 319 -18.25 -22.03 6.37
C SER A 319 -18.12 -20.76 7.22
N TYR A 320 -18.52 -19.61 6.65
CA TYR A 320 -18.42 -18.31 7.34
C TYR A 320 -19.13 -18.32 8.69
N ASP A 321 -20.34 -18.90 8.80
CA ASP A 321 -21.10 -19.00 10.07
C ASP A 321 -20.35 -19.72 11.19
N LYS A 322 -19.30 -20.50 10.85
CA LYS A 322 -18.45 -21.25 11.79
C LYS A 322 -17.05 -20.64 11.92
N GLY A 323 -16.88 -19.40 11.47
CA GLY A 323 -15.65 -18.65 11.58
C GLY A 323 -14.63 -18.87 10.46
N GLY A 324 -14.95 -19.61 9.39
CA GLY A 324 -14.08 -19.74 8.23
C GLY A 324 -14.25 -18.60 7.24
N VAL A 325 -13.24 -18.34 6.43
CA VAL A 325 -13.25 -17.27 5.41
C VAL A 325 -12.84 -17.77 4.03
N ALA A 326 -12.17 -18.92 3.94
CA ALA A 326 -11.70 -19.46 2.69
C ALA A 326 -12.85 -19.80 1.74
N PHE A 327 -12.70 -19.39 0.48
CA PHE A 327 -13.66 -19.66 -0.61
C PHE A 327 -15.07 -19.10 -0.43
N THR A 328 -15.31 -18.21 0.54
CA THR A 328 -16.62 -17.59 0.80
C THR A 328 -17.14 -16.81 -0.41
N ALA A 329 -16.27 -16.29 -1.28
CA ALA A 329 -16.65 -15.70 -2.56
C ALA A 329 -17.50 -16.65 -3.42
N PHE A 330 -17.26 -17.97 -3.34
CA PHE A 330 -17.96 -18.97 -4.13
C PHE A 330 -19.14 -19.63 -3.41
N THR A 331 -19.09 -19.71 -2.08
CA THR A 331 -20.16 -20.35 -1.28
C THR A 331 -21.30 -19.39 -0.97
N ASP A 332 -20.96 -18.15 -0.56
CA ASP A 332 -21.92 -17.18 -0.03
C ASP A 332 -21.92 -15.86 -0.84
N GLY A 333 -21.13 -15.81 -1.94
CA GLY A 333 -20.90 -14.57 -2.69
C GLY A 333 -22.01 -14.17 -3.65
N PHE A 334 -22.86 -15.10 -4.08
CA PHE A 334 -23.83 -14.85 -5.16
C PHE A 334 -25.20 -14.33 -4.69
N ASP A 335 -25.47 -14.34 -3.40
CA ASP A 335 -26.73 -13.86 -2.83
C ASP A 335 -26.64 -12.35 -2.55
N PHE A 336 -26.81 -11.56 -3.60
CA PHE A 336 -26.73 -10.10 -3.51
C PHE A 336 -28.05 -9.49 -3.00
N PRO A 337 -28.00 -8.41 -2.19
CA PRO A 337 -29.18 -7.65 -1.83
C PRO A 337 -29.95 -7.17 -3.07
N ALA A 338 -31.28 -7.17 -3.00
CA ALA A 338 -32.12 -6.69 -4.08
C ALA A 338 -31.76 -5.25 -4.49
N LYS A 339 -31.70 -4.97 -5.78
CA LYS A 339 -31.34 -3.64 -6.36
C LYS A 339 -29.90 -3.16 -6.12
N SER A 340 -29.00 -4.01 -5.62
CA SER A 340 -27.60 -3.63 -5.37
C SER A 340 -26.68 -3.70 -6.62
N GLY A 341 -27.20 -4.10 -7.80
CA GLY A 341 -26.40 -4.39 -8.98
C GLY A 341 -25.55 -3.21 -9.47
N MET A 342 -26.11 -1.98 -9.50
CA MET A 342 -25.34 -0.80 -9.89
C MET A 342 -24.25 -0.49 -8.89
N THR A 343 -24.53 -0.58 -7.58
CA THR A 343 -23.55 -0.41 -6.52
C THR A 343 -22.43 -1.44 -6.63
N ALA A 344 -22.76 -2.72 -6.89
CA ALA A 344 -21.77 -3.77 -7.09
C ALA A 344 -20.83 -3.48 -8.27
N ILE A 345 -21.34 -3.02 -9.42
CA ILE A 345 -20.54 -2.63 -10.58
C ILE A 345 -19.61 -1.47 -10.21
N MET A 346 -20.11 -0.45 -9.52
CA MET A 346 -19.29 0.70 -9.11
C MET A 346 -18.19 0.30 -8.11
N VAL A 347 -18.48 -0.60 -7.18
CA VAL A 347 -17.48 -1.14 -6.25
C VAL A 347 -16.40 -1.92 -6.99
N ILE A 348 -16.74 -2.75 -7.97
CA ILE A 348 -15.77 -3.47 -8.81
C ILE A 348 -14.84 -2.49 -9.53
N ILE A 349 -15.40 -1.46 -10.16
CA ILE A 349 -14.62 -0.43 -10.86
C ILE A 349 -13.69 0.29 -9.88
N SER A 350 -14.22 0.67 -8.71
CA SER A 350 -13.47 1.36 -7.66
C SER A 350 -12.30 0.50 -7.16
N PHE A 351 -12.54 -0.77 -6.84
CA PHE A 351 -11.49 -1.69 -6.41
C PHE A 351 -10.41 -1.86 -7.48
N CYS A 352 -10.81 -2.08 -8.72
CA CYS A 352 -9.88 -2.20 -9.84
C CYS A 352 -9.02 -0.93 -10.02
N MET A 353 -9.62 0.25 -9.92
CA MET A 353 -8.89 1.53 -10.03
C MET A 353 -7.93 1.75 -8.87
N ILE A 354 -8.37 1.55 -7.62
CA ILE A 354 -7.53 1.76 -6.45
C ILE A 354 -6.34 0.80 -6.48
N ASP A 355 -6.58 -0.49 -6.72
CA ASP A 355 -5.55 -1.54 -6.80
C ASP A 355 -4.51 -1.21 -7.88
N MET A 356 -5.00 -0.81 -9.06
CA MET A 356 -4.15 -0.42 -10.17
C MET A 356 -3.23 0.76 -9.83
N PHE A 357 -3.76 1.82 -9.21
CA PHE A 357 -2.98 3.03 -8.93
C PHE A 357 -2.05 2.87 -7.74
N ASP A 358 -2.47 2.14 -6.72
CA ASP A 358 -1.65 1.84 -5.54
C ASP A 358 -0.41 1.03 -5.94
N THR A 359 -0.61 -0.07 -6.64
CA THR A 359 0.50 -0.90 -7.14
C THR A 359 1.42 -0.14 -8.09
N MET A 360 0.85 0.57 -9.09
CA MET A 360 1.70 1.28 -10.06
C MET A 360 2.51 2.40 -9.42
N GLY A 361 1.92 3.16 -8.51
CA GLY A 361 2.61 4.22 -7.76
C GLY A 361 3.75 3.66 -6.92
N THR A 362 3.47 2.60 -6.18
CA THR A 362 4.45 1.92 -5.30
C THR A 362 5.59 1.29 -6.09
N VAL A 363 5.27 0.54 -7.15
CA VAL A 363 6.26 -0.16 -7.98
C VAL A 363 7.22 0.82 -8.66
N VAL A 364 6.70 1.90 -9.26
CA VAL A 364 7.55 2.92 -9.91
C VAL A 364 8.45 3.60 -8.89
N GLY A 365 7.91 3.98 -7.72
CA GLY A 365 8.69 4.60 -6.65
C GLY A 365 9.79 3.70 -6.09
N CYS A 366 9.46 2.45 -5.79
CA CYS A 366 10.42 1.47 -5.26
C CYS A 366 11.48 1.06 -6.30
N ALA A 367 11.09 0.84 -7.56
CA ALA A 367 12.01 0.49 -8.63
C ALA A 367 13.02 1.61 -8.91
N LYS A 368 12.57 2.86 -8.88
CA LYS A 368 13.47 4.03 -9.05
C LYS A 368 14.51 4.12 -7.93
N ASN A 369 14.09 3.90 -6.70
CA ASN A 369 15.00 3.88 -5.55
C ASN A 369 15.99 2.69 -5.58
N ALA A 370 15.62 1.60 -6.23
CA ALA A 370 16.46 0.41 -6.40
C ALA A 370 17.43 0.51 -7.61
N GLY A 371 17.28 1.53 -8.48
CA GLY A 371 17.97 1.60 -9.76
C GLY A 371 17.51 0.53 -10.77
N LEU A 372 16.28 0.01 -10.60
CA LEU A 372 15.70 -1.05 -11.44
C LEU A 372 14.67 -0.46 -12.43
N VAL A 373 15.03 0.64 -13.07
CA VAL A 373 14.20 1.34 -14.08
C VAL A 373 14.98 1.50 -15.38
N ASP A 374 14.26 1.54 -16.49
CA ASP A 374 14.83 1.87 -17.79
C ASP A 374 15.03 3.39 -17.97
N GLN A 375 15.55 3.82 -19.14
CA GLN A 375 15.79 5.23 -19.46
C GLN A 375 14.52 6.10 -19.43
N ASN A 376 13.34 5.49 -19.46
CA ASN A 376 12.03 6.15 -19.38
C ASN A 376 11.41 6.08 -17.99
N ASP A 377 12.19 5.84 -16.94
CA ASP A 377 11.72 5.64 -15.55
C ASP A 377 10.71 4.46 -15.40
N LYS A 378 10.69 3.51 -16.34
CA LYS A 378 9.79 2.35 -16.30
C LYS A 378 10.49 1.16 -15.63
N PRO A 379 9.85 0.51 -14.64
CA PRO A 379 10.43 -0.64 -13.95
C PRO A 379 10.75 -1.81 -14.88
N HIS A 380 11.87 -2.49 -14.63
CA HIS A 380 12.20 -3.73 -15.30
C HIS A 380 11.10 -4.78 -15.05
N ASN A 381 10.86 -5.65 -16.02
CA ASN A 381 9.82 -6.68 -15.92
C ASN A 381 8.40 -6.17 -15.60
N TYR A 382 8.08 -4.90 -15.92
CA TYR A 382 6.83 -4.24 -15.56
C TYR A 382 5.58 -5.08 -15.82
N ASN A 383 5.44 -5.67 -17.00
CA ASN A 383 4.26 -6.51 -17.32
C ASN A 383 4.16 -7.75 -16.43
N LYS A 384 5.28 -8.37 -16.06
CA LYS A 384 5.31 -9.52 -15.16
C LYS A 384 4.93 -9.13 -13.73
N ILE A 385 5.37 -7.94 -13.27
CA ILE A 385 4.98 -7.37 -11.99
C ILE A 385 3.46 -7.20 -11.95
N MET A 386 2.89 -6.60 -12.99
CA MET A 386 1.46 -6.32 -13.07
C MET A 386 0.60 -7.59 -13.15
N ILE A 387 1.05 -8.61 -13.87
CA ILE A 387 0.36 -9.91 -13.90
C ILE A 387 0.45 -10.60 -12.53
N SER A 388 1.62 -10.59 -11.89
CA SER A 388 1.80 -11.16 -10.55
C SER A 388 0.86 -10.53 -9.53
N ASP A 389 0.72 -9.22 -9.56
CA ASP A 389 -0.16 -8.41 -8.71
C ASP A 389 -1.65 -8.75 -8.94
N SER A 390 -2.08 -8.81 -10.20
CA SER A 390 -3.46 -9.18 -10.54
C SER A 390 -3.82 -10.60 -10.11
N VAL A 391 -2.90 -11.56 -10.30
CA VAL A 391 -3.09 -12.96 -9.84
C VAL A 391 -3.10 -13.02 -8.32
N ALA A 392 -2.27 -12.22 -7.64
CA ALA A 392 -2.27 -12.13 -6.19
C ALA A 392 -3.61 -11.61 -5.64
N THR A 393 -4.21 -10.59 -6.27
CA THR A 393 -5.55 -10.10 -5.91
C THR A 393 -6.63 -11.18 -6.08
N VAL A 394 -6.63 -11.92 -7.20
CA VAL A 394 -7.56 -13.04 -7.42
C VAL A 394 -7.39 -14.12 -6.34
N THR A 395 -6.16 -14.49 -6.03
CA THR A 395 -5.88 -15.51 -4.99
C THR A 395 -6.24 -15.02 -3.60
N GLY A 396 -6.00 -13.74 -3.27
CA GLY A 396 -6.41 -13.11 -2.02
C GLY A 396 -7.92 -13.20 -1.80
N ALA A 397 -8.70 -12.85 -2.81
CA ALA A 397 -10.17 -12.95 -2.77
C ALA A 397 -10.65 -14.40 -2.58
N CYS A 398 -10.01 -15.38 -3.24
CA CYS A 398 -10.31 -16.80 -3.03
C CYS A 398 -9.99 -17.27 -1.60
N LEU A 399 -8.95 -16.73 -0.99
CA LEU A 399 -8.57 -17.03 0.39
C LEU A 399 -9.44 -16.31 1.43
N GLY A 400 -10.30 -15.38 1.02
CA GLY A 400 -11.14 -14.61 1.90
C GLY A 400 -10.47 -13.37 2.50
N THR A 401 -9.50 -12.77 1.79
CA THR A 401 -8.92 -11.47 2.14
C THR A 401 -9.15 -10.46 1.00
N SER A 402 -8.83 -9.18 1.23
CA SER A 402 -8.99 -8.13 0.23
C SER A 402 -7.96 -8.26 -0.91
N THR A 403 -7.92 -7.27 -1.81
CA THR A 403 -6.92 -7.21 -2.88
C THR A 403 -5.51 -7.29 -2.32
N VAL A 404 -4.65 -8.09 -2.96
CA VAL A 404 -3.24 -8.23 -2.58
C VAL A 404 -2.39 -7.37 -3.51
N THR A 405 -1.78 -6.31 -2.97
CA THR A 405 -1.06 -5.27 -3.71
C THR A 405 0.41 -5.17 -3.30
N THR A 406 1.21 -4.46 -4.08
CA THR A 406 2.62 -4.22 -3.78
C THR A 406 2.76 -3.14 -2.69
N PHE A 407 3.55 -3.43 -1.65
CA PHE A 407 3.74 -2.57 -0.48
C PHE A 407 4.95 -1.65 -0.62
N VAL A 408 4.76 -0.38 -0.23
CA VAL A 408 5.81 0.66 -0.23
C VAL A 408 6.96 0.33 0.73
N GLU A 409 6.70 -0.46 1.77
CA GLU A 409 7.69 -0.96 2.72
C GLU A 409 8.75 -1.87 2.08
N SER A 410 8.51 -2.36 0.85
CA SER A 410 9.54 -3.00 0.02
C SER A 410 10.76 -2.10 -0.15
N GLY A 411 10.56 -0.77 -0.12
CA GLY A 411 11.62 0.22 -0.12
C GLY A 411 12.63 0.07 1.03
N SER A 412 12.22 -0.46 2.19
CA SER A 412 13.12 -0.69 3.32
C SER A 412 14.10 -1.84 3.08
N GLY A 413 13.65 -2.91 2.43
CA GLY A 413 14.52 -4.00 1.99
C GLY A 413 15.45 -3.57 0.85
N ILE A 414 14.93 -2.79 -0.10
CA ILE A 414 15.72 -2.19 -1.17
C ILE A 414 16.83 -1.30 -0.59
N ALA A 415 16.50 -0.44 0.37
CA ALA A 415 17.49 0.38 1.09
C ALA A 415 18.52 -0.46 1.89
N ALA A 416 18.18 -1.71 2.23
CA ALA A 416 19.10 -2.67 2.84
C ALA A 416 19.96 -3.45 1.81
N GLY A 417 19.82 -3.14 0.51
CA GLY A 417 20.59 -3.72 -0.59
C GLY A 417 19.87 -4.81 -1.39
N GLY A 418 18.56 -5.04 -1.16
CA GLY A 418 17.75 -5.99 -1.93
C GLY A 418 17.48 -5.48 -3.35
N LYS A 419 17.81 -6.27 -4.36
CA LYS A 419 17.66 -5.93 -5.77
C LYS A 419 16.95 -6.99 -6.60
N THR A 420 16.78 -8.20 -6.05
CA THR A 420 16.30 -9.35 -6.82
C THR A 420 15.09 -10.03 -6.19
N GLY A 421 14.50 -10.98 -6.92
CA GLY A 421 13.40 -11.80 -6.41
C GLY A 421 13.75 -12.66 -5.19
N LEU A 422 15.04 -12.84 -4.85
CA LEU A 422 15.45 -13.56 -3.65
C LEU A 422 15.06 -12.82 -2.37
N THR A 423 15.10 -11.48 -2.37
CA THR A 423 14.56 -10.64 -1.29
C THR A 423 13.06 -10.93 -1.09
N ALA A 424 12.29 -10.93 -2.18
CA ALA A 424 10.86 -11.23 -2.12
C ALA A 424 10.59 -12.68 -1.68
N LEU A 425 11.36 -13.66 -2.15
CA LEU A 425 11.24 -15.06 -1.72
C LEU A 425 11.43 -15.21 -0.21
N THR A 426 12.46 -14.55 0.34
CA THR A 426 12.72 -14.57 1.79
C THR A 426 11.55 -13.97 2.56
N THR A 427 11.01 -12.85 2.11
CA THR A 427 9.84 -12.20 2.72
C THR A 427 8.60 -13.12 2.64
N ALA A 428 8.36 -13.76 1.51
CA ALA A 428 7.27 -14.73 1.34
C ALA A 428 7.36 -15.88 2.35
N CYS A 429 8.53 -16.50 2.48
CA CYS A 429 8.73 -17.58 3.45
C CYS A 429 8.44 -17.13 4.90
N LEU A 430 8.81 -15.89 5.26
CA LEU A 430 8.54 -15.36 6.60
C LEU A 430 7.03 -15.09 6.81
N PHE A 431 6.28 -14.67 5.80
CA PHE A 431 4.82 -14.59 5.89
C PHE A 431 4.18 -15.96 6.11
N LEU A 432 4.65 -17.00 5.42
CA LEU A 432 4.16 -18.36 5.65
C LEU A 432 4.47 -18.84 7.06
N LEU A 433 5.70 -18.59 7.56
CA LEU A 433 6.10 -18.95 8.92
C LEU A 433 5.32 -18.17 9.99
N SER A 434 4.86 -16.96 9.71
CA SER A 434 4.10 -16.15 10.67
C SER A 434 2.76 -16.79 11.08
N ILE A 435 2.21 -17.72 10.27
CA ILE A 435 0.97 -18.45 10.62
C ILE A 435 1.11 -19.20 11.94
N PHE A 436 2.31 -19.72 12.24
CA PHE A 436 2.58 -20.40 13.50
C PHE A 436 2.64 -19.46 14.71
N LEU A 437 2.81 -18.15 14.46
CA LEU A 437 2.88 -17.09 15.48
C LEU A 437 1.54 -16.37 15.69
N LEU A 438 0.42 -16.91 15.18
CA LEU A 438 -0.90 -16.31 15.26
C LEU A 438 -1.25 -15.77 16.66
N PRO A 439 -1.07 -16.52 17.78
CA PRO A 439 -1.39 -16.00 19.12
C PRO A 439 -0.53 -14.80 19.53
N VAL A 440 0.72 -14.71 19.04
CA VAL A 440 1.60 -13.57 19.30
C VAL A 440 1.07 -12.32 18.61
N PHE A 441 0.64 -12.43 17.35
CA PHE A 441 0.06 -11.31 16.63
C PHE A 441 -1.33 -10.92 17.16
N ALA A 442 -2.13 -11.87 17.63
CA ALA A 442 -3.41 -11.63 18.29
C ALA A 442 -3.27 -10.91 19.65
N PHE A 443 -2.11 -11.00 20.29
CA PHE A 443 -1.81 -10.26 21.51
C PHE A 443 -1.53 -8.77 21.27
N ILE A 444 -1.18 -8.37 20.04
CA ILE A 444 -0.95 -6.97 19.69
C ILE A 444 -2.31 -6.26 19.58
N PRO A 445 -2.65 -5.32 20.48
CA PRO A 445 -3.94 -4.66 20.44
C PRO A 445 -4.05 -3.76 19.19
N SER A 446 -5.29 -3.56 18.70
CA SER A 446 -5.58 -2.73 17.53
C SER A 446 -5.01 -1.30 17.64
N SER A 447 -4.96 -0.76 18.85
CA SER A 447 -4.37 0.56 19.12
C SER A 447 -2.85 0.62 18.92
N ALA A 448 -2.12 -0.45 19.26
CA ALA A 448 -0.69 -0.54 18.98
C ALA A 448 -0.42 -0.76 17.47
N ALA A 449 -1.24 -1.57 16.81
CA ALA A 449 -1.18 -1.77 15.37
C ALA A 449 -1.52 -0.48 14.59
N ALA A 450 -2.42 0.34 15.10
CA ALA A 450 -2.79 1.65 14.51
C ALA A 450 -1.59 2.62 14.47
N ALA A 451 -0.63 2.52 15.39
CA ALA A 451 0.60 3.32 15.35
C ALA A 451 1.38 3.10 14.05
N ALA A 452 1.42 1.86 13.56
CA ALA A 452 2.04 1.53 12.27
C ALA A 452 1.29 2.21 11.10
N LEU A 453 -0.05 2.19 11.09
CA LEU A 453 -0.86 2.85 10.06
C LEU A 453 -0.56 4.35 9.98
N VAL A 454 -0.50 5.04 11.13
CA VAL A 454 -0.18 6.47 11.18
C VAL A 454 1.22 6.72 10.61
N TYR A 455 2.20 5.87 10.96
CA TYR A 455 3.56 6.03 10.48
C TYR A 455 3.71 5.73 8.97
N VAL A 456 3.02 4.73 8.45
CA VAL A 456 2.96 4.45 7.00
C VAL A 456 2.38 5.65 6.25
N GLY A 457 1.34 6.28 6.81
CA GLY A 457 0.82 7.54 6.27
C GLY A 457 1.90 8.62 6.16
N VAL A 458 2.77 8.75 7.17
CA VAL A 458 3.91 9.70 7.13
C VAL A 458 4.89 9.33 6.00
N LEU A 459 5.21 8.06 5.81
CA LEU A 459 6.10 7.62 4.73
C LEU A 459 5.52 7.95 3.35
N MET A 460 4.24 7.69 3.13
CA MET A 460 3.56 7.99 1.86
C MET A 460 3.43 9.49 1.59
N MET A 461 3.30 10.32 2.63
CA MET A 461 3.33 11.78 2.51
C MET A 461 4.65 12.32 1.94
N GLY A 462 5.75 11.58 2.05
CA GLY A 462 7.03 11.94 1.44
C GLY A 462 6.97 12.17 -0.07
N ASN A 463 5.99 11.58 -0.76
CA ASN A 463 5.78 11.72 -2.20
C ASN A 463 5.17 13.08 -2.60
N VAL A 464 4.73 13.89 -1.63
CA VAL A 464 4.17 15.24 -1.88
C VAL A 464 5.17 16.17 -2.57
N LYS A 465 6.46 15.99 -2.31
CA LYS A 465 7.56 16.76 -2.94
C LYS A 465 7.59 16.65 -4.46
N ASP A 466 7.05 15.56 -5.02
CA ASP A 466 7.05 15.29 -6.45
C ASP A 466 5.88 15.98 -7.18
N ILE A 467 4.96 16.62 -6.43
CA ILE A 467 3.81 17.34 -6.97
C ILE A 467 4.19 18.80 -7.18
N ASP A 468 3.95 19.32 -8.39
CA ASP A 468 4.13 20.74 -8.68
C ASP A 468 2.94 21.56 -8.18
N PHE A 469 3.10 22.17 -7.00
CA PHE A 469 2.13 23.08 -6.41
C PHE A 469 2.26 24.53 -6.89
N LYS A 470 3.24 24.85 -7.76
CA LYS A 470 3.42 26.20 -8.29
C LYS A 470 2.42 26.52 -9.39
N ASP A 471 2.03 25.51 -10.20
CA ASP A 471 1.02 25.67 -11.25
C ASP A 471 -0.38 25.32 -10.70
N PRO A 472 -1.31 26.31 -10.56
CA PRO A 472 -2.65 26.05 -10.05
C PRO A 472 -3.44 25.01 -10.87
N LEU A 473 -3.14 24.82 -12.16
CA LEU A 473 -3.78 23.82 -13.02
C LEU A 473 -3.46 22.39 -12.58
N ASN A 474 -2.32 22.17 -11.91
CA ASN A 474 -1.90 20.92 -11.34
C ASN A 474 -2.15 20.86 -9.82
N ALA A 475 -1.91 21.98 -9.12
CA ALA A 475 -1.99 22.07 -7.66
C ALA A 475 -3.41 21.82 -7.14
N VAL A 476 -4.43 22.44 -7.74
CA VAL A 476 -5.82 22.32 -7.27
C VAL A 476 -6.34 20.89 -7.41
N PRO A 477 -6.21 20.21 -8.57
CA PRO A 477 -6.61 18.79 -8.69
C PRO A 477 -5.86 17.88 -7.72
N ALA A 478 -4.55 18.07 -7.55
CA ALA A 478 -3.75 17.29 -6.63
C ALA A 478 -4.20 17.49 -5.19
N PHE A 479 -4.40 18.74 -4.75
CA PHE A 479 -4.89 19.05 -3.42
C PHE A 479 -6.25 18.41 -3.16
N LEU A 480 -7.19 18.56 -4.08
CA LEU A 480 -8.53 17.97 -3.95
C LEU A 480 -8.48 16.44 -3.89
N THR A 481 -7.62 15.79 -4.70
CA THR A 481 -7.41 14.35 -4.62
C THR A 481 -6.96 13.94 -3.21
N ILE A 482 -5.96 14.62 -2.65
CA ILE A 482 -5.37 14.29 -1.36
C ILE A 482 -6.36 14.48 -0.22
N ILE A 483 -7.03 15.64 -0.16
CA ILE A 483 -7.85 16.02 1.00
C ILE A 483 -9.20 15.32 1.01
N MET A 484 -9.77 15.04 -0.17
CA MET A 484 -11.09 14.41 -0.26
C MET A 484 -11.07 12.94 0.18
N MET A 485 -9.94 12.23 0.08
CA MET A 485 -9.85 10.84 0.53
C MET A 485 -10.18 10.67 2.01
N PRO A 486 -9.51 11.34 2.96
CA PRO A 486 -9.87 11.24 4.37
C PRO A 486 -11.20 11.93 4.71
N LEU A 487 -11.55 13.05 4.07
CA LEU A 487 -12.78 13.78 4.40
C LEU A 487 -14.06 13.08 3.93
N SER A 488 -14.03 12.43 2.77
CA SER A 488 -15.14 11.60 2.29
C SER A 488 -15.11 10.17 2.82
N PHE A 489 -14.05 9.80 3.52
CA PHE A 489 -13.75 8.43 3.93
C PHE A 489 -13.74 7.44 2.75
N SER A 490 -13.30 7.91 1.57
CA SER A 490 -13.30 7.14 0.31
C SER A 490 -12.14 7.55 -0.58
N ILE A 491 -11.28 6.58 -0.91
CA ILE A 491 -10.18 6.77 -1.86
C ILE A 491 -10.73 7.10 -3.25
N THR A 492 -11.79 6.39 -3.67
CA THR A 492 -12.43 6.58 -4.97
C THR A 492 -12.92 8.00 -5.15
N THR A 493 -13.66 8.53 -4.17
CA THR A 493 -14.17 9.92 -4.22
C THR A 493 -13.05 10.94 -4.34
N GLY A 494 -11.91 10.71 -3.66
CA GLY A 494 -10.74 11.58 -3.80
C GLY A 494 -10.18 11.58 -5.23
N ILE A 495 -10.07 10.41 -5.86
CA ILE A 495 -9.61 10.27 -7.25
C ILE A 495 -10.59 10.95 -8.21
N GLU A 496 -11.89 10.71 -8.05
CA GLU A 496 -12.95 11.27 -8.89
C GLU A 496 -12.96 12.79 -8.86
N VAL A 497 -12.98 13.38 -7.66
CA VAL A 497 -12.97 14.85 -7.50
C VAL A 497 -11.68 15.43 -8.08
N GLY A 498 -10.55 14.75 -7.94
CA GLY A 498 -9.28 15.14 -8.55
C GLY A 498 -9.34 15.17 -10.07
N ILE A 499 -9.85 14.11 -10.71
CA ILE A 499 -9.97 14.02 -12.16
C ILE A 499 -10.99 15.04 -12.69
N ILE A 500 -12.15 15.15 -12.05
CA ILE A 500 -13.20 16.10 -12.43
C ILE A 500 -12.66 17.54 -12.38
N SER A 501 -12.00 17.90 -11.29
CA SER A 501 -11.42 19.24 -11.14
C SER A 501 -10.33 19.50 -12.18
N PHE A 502 -9.47 18.52 -12.48
CA PHE A 502 -8.44 18.63 -13.51
C PHE A 502 -9.05 18.93 -14.89
N VAL A 503 -10.05 18.14 -15.29
CA VAL A 503 -10.68 18.31 -16.61
C VAL A 503 -11.38 19.66 -16.72
N ILE A 504 -12.17 20.04 -15.71
CA ILE A 504 -12.90 21.33 -15.71
C ILE A 504 -11.93 22.50 -15.80
N ILE A 505 -10.91 22.55 -14.93
CA ILE A 505 -9.96 23.67 -14.86
C ILE A 505 -9.15 23.77 -16.15
N ASN A 506 -8.67 22.65 -16.69
CA ASN A 506 -7.88 22.65 -17.94
C ASN A 506 -8.75 22.96 -19.17
N CYS A 507 -10.02 22.55 -19.23
CA CYS A 507 -10.94 22.98 -20.28
C CYS A 507 -11.17 24.50 -20.27
N ILE A 508 -11.42 25.08 -19.08
CA ILE A 508 -11.61 26.53 -18.95
C ILE A 508 -10.32 27.28 -19.35
N ALA A 509 -9.15 26.81 -18.85
CA ALA A 509 -7.87 27.42 -19.20
C ALA A 509 -7.60 27.35 -20.72
N TYR A 510 -7.91 26.22 -21.35
CA TYR A 510 -7.80 26.08 -22.81
C TYR A 510 -8.71 27.06 -23.55
N LEU A 511 -9.97 27.19 -23.14
CA LEU A 511 -10.92 28.14 -23.74
C LEU A 511 -10.45 29.59 -23.60
N VAL A 512 -9.96 30.00 -22.45
CA VAL A 512 -9.41 31.34 -22.22
C VAL A 512 -8.21 31.59 -23.14
N LYS A 513 -7.25 30.65 -23.20
CA LYS A 513 -6.09 30.76 -24.10
C LYS A 513 -6.50 30.79 -25.58
N LEU A 514 -7.53 30.04 -25.97
CA LEU A 514 -8.07 30.04 -27.34
C LEU A 514 -8.67 31.40 -27.68
N CYS A 515 -9.39 32.03 -26.75
CA CYS A 515 -9.91 33.40 -26.92
C CYS A 515 -8.77 34.44 -27.07
N GLN A 516 -7.71 34.32 -26.27
CA GLN A 516 -6.52 35.16 -26.37
C GLN A 516 -5.77 34.96 -27.68
N TYR A 517 -5.66 33.73 -28.17
CA TYR A 517 -5.10 33.42 -29.49
C TYR A 517 -5.90 34.06 -30.61
N LYS A 518 -7.26 33.91 -30.60
CA LYS A 518 -8.13 34.56 -31.59
C LYS A 518 -8.07 36.08 -31.55
N ALA A 519 -7.75 36.66 -30.39
CA ALA A 519 -7.54 38.08 -30.21
C ALA A 519 -6.10 38.54 -30.59
N GLY A 520 -5.25 37.63 -31.08
CA GLY A 520 -3.85 37.93 -31.47
C GLY A 520 -2.90 38.22 -30.32
N LYS A 521 -3.28 37.84 -29.08
CA LYS A 521 -2.54 38.14 -27.85
C LYS A 521 -1.71 36.96 -27.28
N ALA A 522 -1.82 35.77 -27.87
CA ALA A 522 -1.13 34.56 -27.39
C ALA A 522 -0.89 33.56 -28.53
N GLU A 523 -0.01 32.62 -28.34
CA GLU A 523 0.20 31.48 -29.23
C GLU A 523 -0.96 30.48 -29.17
N LYS A 524 -1.06 29.61 -30.19
CA LYS A 524 -2.10 28.58 -30.27
C LYS A 524 -1.99 27.62 -29.06
N PRO A 525 -3.05 27.49 -28.25
CA PRO A 525 -2.99 26.61 -27.09
C PRO A 525 -2.93 25.14 -27.50
N GLU A 526 -2.12 24.35 -26.79
CA GLU A 526 -2.09 22.91 -26.90
C GLU A 526 -3.18 22.27 -26.04
N TRP A 527 -3.82 21.24 -26.59
CA TRP A 527 -4.79 20.44 -25.84
C TRP A 527 -4.07 19.39 -24.98
N LYS A 528 -4.13 19.52 -23.66
CA LYS A 528 -3.38 18.66 -22.70
C LYS A 528 -4.18 17.48 -22.15
N ILE A 529 -5.47 17.36 -22.43
CA ILE A 529 -6.32 16.32 -21.86
C ILE A 529 -6.33 15.12 -22.82
N SER A 530 -5.94 13.94 -22.31
CA SER A 530 -5.98 12.70 -23.09
C SER A 530 -7.42 12.21 -23.28
N VAL A 531 -7.67 11.45 -24.35
CA VAL A 531 -8.98 10.81 -24.58
C VAL A 531 -9.32 9.85 -23.43
N VAL A 532 -8.33 9.15 -22.90
CA VAL A 532 -8.49 8.24 -21.75
C VAL A 532 -8.97 9.01 -20.52
N CYS A 533 -8.36 10.18 -20.24
CA CYS A 533 -8.77 11.04 -19.13
C CYS A 533 -10.23 11.51 -19.28
N LEU A 534 -10.67 11.82 -20.50
CA LEU A 534 -12.08 12.20 -20.78
C LEU A 534 -13.04 11.02 -20.54
N VAL A 535 -12.67 9.81 -20.93
CA VAL A 535 -13.49 8.61 -20.65
C VAL A 535 -13.62 8.39 -19.15
N ILE A 536 -12.51 8.46 -18.41
CA ILE A 536 -12.52 8.31 -16.94
C ILE A 536 -13.37 9.44 -16.31
N PHE A 537 -13.22 10.69 -16.77
CA PHE A 537 -14.03 11.82 -16.33
C PHE A 537 -15.54 11.58 -16.48
N ILE A 538 -15.97 11.02 -17.63
CA ILE A 538 -17.38 10.68 -17.86
C ILE A 538 -17.83 9.59 -16.87
N LEU A 539 -17.02 8.55 -16.66
CA LEU A 539 -17.32 7.50 -15.70
C LEU A 539 -17.44 8.05 -14.27
N CYS A 540 -16.54 8.94 -13.86
CA CYS A 540 -16.59 9.61 -12.56
C CYS A 540 -17.86 10.47 -12.40
N LEU A 541 -18.25 11.22 -13.45
CA LEU A 541 -19.50 12.01 -13.43
C LEU A 541 -20.72 11.10 -13.31
N VAL A 542 -20.76 9.99 -14.04
CA VAL A 542 -21.84 9.01 -13.94
C VAL A 542 -21.94 8.46 -12.53
N HIS A 543 -20.78 8.08 -11.93
CA HIS A 543 -20.75 7.57 -10.57
C HIS A 543 -21.28 8.56 -9.52
N ILE A 544 -20.88 9.84 -9.61
CA ILE A 544 -21.30 10.86 -8.63
C ILE A 544 -22.74 11.33 -8.86
N CYS A 545 -23.18 11.43 -10.12
CA CYS A 545 -24.46 12.06 -10.46
C CYS A 545 -25.62 11.09 -10.62
N VAL A 546 -25.35 9.80 -10.89
CA VAL A 546 -26.42 8.80 -11.02
C VAL A 546 -26.74 8.20 -9.66
N PRO A 547 -27.99 8.36 -9.17
CA PRO A 547 -28.38 7.75 -7.91
C PRO A 547 -28.23 6.21 -7.97
N THR A 548 -27.56 5.63 -6.99
CA THR A 548 -27.34 4.18 -6.90
C THR A 548 -28.60 3.40 -6.46
N SER A 549 -29.67 4.11 -6.12
CA SER A 549 -30.95 3.59 -5.62
C SER A 549 -32.04 3.55 -6.70
N PHE A 550 -31.82 2.86 -7.83
CA PHE A 550 -32.89 2.53 -8.77
C PHE A 550 -33.35 1.10 -8.61
#